data_88f007622cdf784b3044c825fe8f73ea
#
_entry.id   88f007622cdf784b3044c825fe8f73ea
#
_cell.length_a   1.000
_cell.length_b   1.000
_cell.length_c   1.000
_cell.angle_alpha   90.00
_cell.angle_beta   90.00
_cell.angle_gamma   90.00
#
_symmetry.space_group_name_H-M   'P 1'
#
loop_
_entity.id
_entity.type
_entity.pdbx_description
1 polymer ?
#
loop_
_entity_poly.entity_id
_entity_poly.type
_entity_poly.pdbx_seq_one_letter_code
_entity_poly.pdbx_strand_id
1 'polypeptide(L)'
;MKAYRQDFAAIAFLVTEGKPARLTVADITKDSMRHAFAAYARDHEAASIRRCWSTWNMLCTFLYTGEQLAANPMQLVGRPKLAKPLPKALPRTAVEALLETVAEDQDSKHRTDWAERDLALMLTGLLAGLRAEELQRADVGDIRTTDDGAAVIHVKGKGGKERSVPIEAELLSVIEAYLDSRAIRFPGTGKRTTNTAASPLSQWPARSALFVGRDGERITRGTLQSRIKRAFKRAGPDAQPVPGALVHGLRHTYATELAGSDVSVYTLMKLLGHESMTTSQRYVSAAGAETRSAAARNPIYAMIPTGGEAPAN
;
A
#
# COMPACT_ATOMS: atom_id res chain seq x y z
N MET A 1 -11.20 12.51 8.14
CA MET A 1 -12.07 13.30 9.06
C MET A 1 -12.50 12.50 10.28
N LYS A 2 -13.05 11.25 10.15
CA LYS A 2 -13.55 10.47 11.31
C LYS A 2 -12.49 10.23 12.40
N ALA A 3 -11.27 9.82 12.03
CA ALA A 3 -10.19 9.54 12.99
C ALA A 3 -9.77 10.80 13.79
N TYR A 4 -9.65 11.96 13.13
CA TYR A 4 -9.32 13.21 13.82
C TYR A 4 -10.37 13.60 14.86
N ARG A 5 -11.66 13.42 14.54
CA ARG A 5 -12.76 13.69 15.48
C ARG A 5 -12.70 12.74 16.68
N GLN A 6 -12.38 11.47 16.47
CA GLN A 6 -12.22 10.50 17.54
C GLN A 6 -11.03 10.83 18.44
N ASP A 7 -9.86 11.16 17.84
CA ASP A 7 -8.67 11.54 18.58
C ASP A 7 -8.90 12.83 19.39
N PHE A 8 -9.61 13.81 18.81
CA PHE A 8 -9.99 15.03 19.52
C PHE A 8 -10.91 14.71 20.71
N ALA A 9 -12.00 13.99 20.46
CA ALA A 9 -12.99 13.68 21.48
C ALA A 9 -12.40 12.88 22.66
N ALA A 10 -11.48 11.96 22.38
CA ALA A 10 -10.84 11.14 23.43
C ALA A 10 -10.06 11.99 24.43
N ILE A 11 -9.22 12.92 23.97
CA ILE A 11 -8.43 13.78 24.87
C ILE A 11 -9.33 14.86 25.48
N ALA A 12 -10.24 15.45 24.71
CA ALA A 12 -11.19 16.42 25.25
C ALA A 12 -12.00 15.84 26.43
N PHE A 13 -12.41 14.58 26.32
CA PHE A 13 -13.10 13.84 27.40
C PHE A 13 -12.23 13.73 28.66
N LEU A 14 -10.94 13.44 28.48
CA LEU A 14 -10.00 13.31 29.61
C LEU A 14 -9.65 14.66 30.25
N VAL A 15 -9.50 15.72 29.44
CA VAL A 15 -9.24 17.08 29.96
C VAL A 15 -10.43 17.63 30.75
N THR A 16 -11.66 17.30 30.32
CA THR A 16 -12.89 17.86 30.90
C THR A 16 -13.65 16.90 31.80
N GLU A 17 -12.99 15.85 32.25
CA GLU A 17 -13.56 14.84 33.18
C GLU A 17 -14.92 14.31 32.72
N GLY A 18 -15.01 13.93 31.44
CA GLY A 18 -16.22 13.32 30.89
C GLY A 18 -17.19 14.28 30.19
N LYS A 19 -16.86 15.56 30.05
CA LYS A 19 -17.74 16.57 29.45
C LYS A 19 -17.08 17.30 28.26
N PRO A 20 -16.74 16.60 27.15
CA PRO A 20 -15.93 17.15 26.06
C PRO A 20 -16.52 18.39 25.39
N ALA A 21 -17.85 18.58 25.45
CA ALA A 21 -18.52 19.79 24.96
C ALA A 21 -18.21 21.07 25.78
N ARG A 22 -17.63 20.91 26.95
CA ARG A 22 -17.22 22.05 27.82
C ARG A 22 -15.78 22.47 27.61
N LEU A 23 -15.03 21.79 26.77
CA LEU A 23 -13.64 22.13 26.52
C LEU A 23 -13.52 23.58 26.00
N THR A 24 -12.74 24.38 26.66
CA THR A 24 -12.38 25.73 26.23
C THR A 24 -10.87 25.80 25.91
N VAL A 25 -10.47 26.88 25.25
CA VAL A 25 -9.04 27.11 24.95
C VAL A 25 -8.22 27.25 26.24
N ALA A 26 -8.83 27.82 27.29
CA ALA A 26 -8.16 27.98 28.61
C ALA A 26 -7.83 26.64 29.28
N ASP A 27 -8.57 25.58 28.97
CA ASP A 27 -8.31 24.23 29.50
C ASP A 27 -7.12 23.55 28.84
N ILE A 28 -6.67 24.05 27.67
CA ILE A 28 -5.58 23.47 26.89
C ILE A 28 -4.24 23.98 27.42
N THR A 29 -3.86 23.51 28.60
CA THR A 29 -2.61 23.85 29.25
C THR A 29 -1.59 22.72 29.13
N LYS A 30 -0.33 22.99 29.41
CA LYS A 30 0.73 21.97 29.47
C LYS A 30 0.36 20.84 30.43
N ASP A 31 -0.16 21.17 31.60
CA ASP A 31 -0.40 20.17 32.64
C ASP A 31 -1.65 19.34 32.35
N SER A 32 -2.75 19.96 31.90
CA SER A 32 -3.95 19.21 31.49
C SER A 32 -3.64 18.27 30.33
N MET A 33 -2.88 18.73 29.34
CA MET A 33 -2.50 17.88 28.18
C MET A 33 -1.57 16.74 28.60
N ARG A 34 -0.62 16.98 29.51
CA ARG A 34 0.24 15.91 30.04
C ARG A 34 -0.55 14.86 30.78
N HIS A 35 -1.47 15.25 31.67
CA HIS A 35 -2.32 14.33 32.43
C HIS A 35 -3.23 13.54 31.48
N ALA A 36 -3.90 14.21 30.54
CA ALA A 36 -4.78 13.55 29.58
C ALA A 36 -4.04 12.53 28.71
N PHE A 37 -2.87 12.88 28.17
CA PHE A 37 -2.06 11.94 27.39
C PHE A 37 -1.47 10.81 28.22
N ALA A 38 -1.12 11.03 29.49
CA ALA A 38 -0.70 9.98 30.40
C ALA A 38 -1.86 9.00 30.71
N ALA A 39 -3.07 9.51 30.93
CA ALA A 39 -4.25 8.68 31.09
C ALA A 39 -4.60 7.89 29.80
N TYR A 40 -4.58 8.55 28.63
CA TYR A 40 -4.84 7.91 27.36
C TYR A 40 -3.84 6.79 27.04
N ALA A 41 -2.59 6.96 27.48
CA ALA A 41 -1.52 5.98 27.22
C ALA A 41 -1.69 4.65 27.99
N ARG A 42 -2.52 4.60 29.02
CA ARG A 42 -2.73 3.37 29.82
C ARG A 42 -3.41 2.27 29.02
N ASP A 43 -4.34 2.66 28.12
CA ASP A 43 -5.23 1.73 27.40
C ASP A 43 -5.02 1.73 25.89
N HIS A 44 -3.95 2.41 25.39
CA HIS A 44 -3.74 2.57 23.98
C HIS A 44 -2.31 2.25 23.52
N GLU A 45 -2.21 1.65 22.36
CA GLU A 45 -0.95 1.37 21.67
C GLU A 45 -0.19 2.65 21.29
N ALA A 46 1.15 2.59 21.33
CA ALA A 46 2.04 3.71 21.02
C ALA A 46 1.74 4.39 19.66
N ALA A 47 1.30 3.61 18.67
CA ALA A 47 0.89 4.13 17.36
C ALA A 47 -0.37 5.00 17.44
N SER A 48 -1.35 4.59 18.25
CA SER A 48 -2.60 5.33 18.49
C SER A 48 -2.33 6.61 19.27
N ILE A 49 -1.50 6.52 20.32
CA ILE A 49 -1.09 7.68 21.12
C ILE A 49 -0.36 8.70 20.22
N ARG A 50 0.56 8.25 19.37
CA ARG A 50 1.30 9.12 18.45
C ARG A 50 0.39 9.80 17.42
N ARG A 51 -0.62 9.10 16.90
CA ARG A 51 -1.62 9.66 15.98
C ARG A 51 -2.44 10.74 16.70
N CYS A 52 -2.94 10.41 17.87
CA CYS A 52 -3.71 11.32 18.72
C CYS A 52 -2.88 12.57 19.09
N TRP A 53 -1.63 12.39 19.49
CA TRP A 53 -0.68 13.46 19.72
C TRP A 53 -0.53 14.38 18.52
N SER A 54 -0.40 13.81 17.31
CA SER A 54 -0.27 14.58 16.07
C SER A 54 -1.53 15.39 15.75
N THR A 55 -2.72 14.85 16.03
CA THR A 55 -4.00 15.55 15.89
C THR A 55 -4.06 16.78 16.80
N TRP A 56 -3.71 16.61 18.06
CA TRP A 56 -3.72 17.69 19.06
C TRP A 56 -2.62 18.73 18.81
N ASN A 57 -1.43 18.28 18.41
CA ASN A 57 -0.36 19.21 18.04
C ASN A 57 -0.76 20.10 16.85
N MET A 58 -1.46 19.56 15.86
CA MET A 58 -1.97 20.34 14.74
C MET A 58 -3.01 21.37 15.19
N LEU A 59 -3.94 20.99 16.06
CA LEU A 59 -4.93 21.91 16.63
C LEU A 59 -4.24 23.00 17.45
N CYS A 60 -3.34 22.63 18.37
CA CYS A 60 -2.64 23.60 19.21
C CYS A 60 -1.75 24.54 18.38
N THR A 61 -1.14 24.05 17.30
CA THR A 61 -0.39 24.90 16.38
C THR A 61 -1.32 25.90 15.69
N PHE A 62 -2.50 25.47 15.24
CA PHE A 62 -3.51 26.35 14.63
C PHE A 62 -3.98 27.43 15.62
N LEU A 63 -4.28 27.05 16.85
CA LEU A 63 -4.69 28.00 17.89
C LEU A 63 -3.56 28.98 18.29
N TYR A 64 -2.33 28.51 18.30
CA TYR A 64 -1.15 29.36 18.57
C TYR A 64 -0.90 30.35 17.42
N THR A 65 -0.96 29.90 16.16
CA THR A 65 -0.83 30.80 15.00
C THR A 65 -1.98 31.77 14.84
N GLY A 66 -3.15 31.44 15.40
CA GLY A 66 -4.33 32.31 15.49
C GLY A 66 -4.37 33.16 16.77
N GLU A 67 -3.27 33.26 17.51
CA GLU A 67 -3.10 34.07 18.73
C GLU A 67 -4.09 33.73 19.87
N GLN A 68 -4.73 32.54 19.80
CA GLN A 68 -5.67 32.07 20.83
C GLN A 68 -4.95 31.32 21.97
N LEU A 69 -3.72 30.84 21.73
CA LEU A 69 -2.83 30.27 22.72
C LEU A 69 -1.51 31.04 22.75
N ALA A 70 -0.99 31.32 23.94
CA ALA A 70 0.33 31.99 24.10
C ALA A 70 1.50 31.10 23.67
N ALA A 71 1.32 29.75 23.70
CA ALA A 71 2.31 28.77 23.27
C ALA A 71 1.61 27.46 22.92
N ASN A 72 2.25 26.62 22.09
CA ASN A 72 1.74 25.28 21.82
C ASN A 72 2.16 24.31 22.95
N PRO A 73 1.23 23.88 23.82
CA PRO A 73 1.56 23.02 24.97
C PRO A 73 2.01 21.63 24.55
N MET A 74 1.65 21.16 23.34
CA MET A 74 2.03 19.85 22.86
C MET A 74 3.54 19.67 22.63
N GLN A 75 4.29 20.76 22.49
CA GLN A 75 5.75 20.69 22.41
C GLN A 75 6.38 20.18 23.72
N LEU A 76 5.66 20.29 24.82
CA LEU A 76 6.07 19.86 26.17
C LEU A 76 5.43 18.53 26.59
N VAL A 77 4.57 17.95 25.75
CA VAL A 77 3.96 16.63 25.94
C VAL A 77 4.79 15.59 25.22
N GLY A 78 5.21 14.54 25.93
CA GLY A 78 6.02 13.48 25.36
C GLY A 78 5.35 12.79 24.15
N ARG A 79 6.07 12.72 23.04
CA ARG A 79 5.61 11.99 21.84
C ARG A 79 6.22 10.59 21.84
N PRO A 80 5.42 9.50 21.84
CA PRO A 80 5.95 8.14 21.83
C PRO A 80 6.90 7.90 20.66
N LYS A 81 8.05 7.30 20.93
CA LYS A 81 8.94 6.77 19.89
C LYS A 81 8.37 5.45 19.44
N LEU A 82 8.08 5.32 18.14
CA LEU A 82 7.70 4.04 17.56
C LEU A 82 8.97 3.28 17.18
N ALA A 83 9.02 2.01 17.54
CA ALA A 83 9.94 1.09 16.88
C ALA A 83 9.67 1.15 15.37
N LYS A 84 10.72 1.08 14.56
CA LYS A 84 10.56 0.99 13.10
C LYS A 84 10.09 -0.44 12.78
N PRO A 85 8.80 -0.69 12.49
CA PRO A 85 8.36 -2.04 12.19
C PRO A 85 9.00 -2.49 10.89
N LEU A 86 9.39 -3.77 10.83
CA LEU A 86 9.79 -4.43 9.60
C LEU A 86 8.64 -4.36 8.59
N PRO A 87 8.93 -4.35 7.27
CA PRO A 87 7.91 -4.46 6.24
C PRO A 87 7.05 -5.71 6.47
N LYS A 88 5.75 -5.55 6.33
CA LYS A 88 4.76 -6.62 6.49
C LYS A 88 4.57 -7.35 5.15
N ALA A 89 5.66 -7.82 4.56
CA ALA A 89 5.62 -8.63 3.34
C ALA A 89 5.05 -10.01 3.64
N LEU A 90 4.37 -10.59 2.66
CA LEU A 90 3.90 -11.97 2.71
C LEU A 90 5.06 -12.91 2.39
N PRO A 91 5.20 -14.03 3.08
CA PRO A 91 6.13 -15.08 2.66
C PRO A 91 5.69 -15.64 1.30
N ARG A 92 6.65 -16.15 0.53
CA ARG A 92 6.39 -16.68 -0.84
C ARG A 92 5.34 -17.78 -0.84
N THR A 93 5.37 -18.69 0.10
CA THR A 93 4.37 -19.74 0.29
C THR A 93 2.95 -19.20 0.50
N ALA A 94 2.81 -18.07 1.21
CA ALA A 94 1.53 -17.43 1.39
C ALA A 94 1.03 -16.75 0.09
N VAL A 95 1.93 -16.25 -0.73
CA VAL A 95 1.58 -15.70 -2.06
C VAL A 95 1.11 -16.83 -2.98
N GLU A 96 1.82 -17.94 -3.03
CA GLU A 96 1.46 -19.14 -3.79
C GLU A 96 0.06 -19.65 -3.42
N ALA A 97 -0.16 -19.91 -2.13
CA ALA A 97 -1.47 -20.36 -1.63
C ALA A 97 -2.60 -19.35 -1.92
N LEU A 98 -2.31 -18.05 -1.87
CA LEU A 98 -3.27 -17.00 -2.20
C LEU A 98 -3.66 -17.04 -3.69
N LEU A 99 -2.70 -17.18 -4.58
CA LEU A 99 -2.94 -17.23 -6.02
C LEU A 99 -3.65 -18.51 -6.45
N GLU A 100 -3.27 -19.66 -5.90
CA GLU A 100 -3.95 -20.95 -6.11
C GLU A 100 -5.43 -20.86 -5.71
N THR A 101 -5.70 -20.34 -4.51
CA THR A 101 -7.07 -20.16 -4.01
C THR A 101 -7.93 -19.30 -4.93
N VAL A 102 -7.36 -18.27 -5.56
CA VAL A 102 -8.10 -17.41 -6.48
C VAL A 102 -8.30 -18.09 -7.82
N ALA A 103 -7.33 -18.87 -8.29
CA ALA A 103 -7.47 -19.66 -9.50
C ALA A 103 -8.60 -20.72 -9.39
N GLU A 104 -8.75 -21.37 -8.24
CA GLU A 104 -9.84 -22.32 -7.97
C GLU A 104 -11.24 -21.68 -8.05
N ASP A 105 -11.36 -20.36 -7.85
CA ASP A 105 -12.63 -19.64 -8.00
C ASP A 105 -13.16 -19.60 -9.44
N GLN A 106 -12.37 -20.01 -10.45
CA GLN A 106 -12.81 -20.09 -11.85
C GLN A 106 -13.96 -21.09 -12.04
N ASP A 107 -13.94 -22.16 -11.26
CA ASP A 107 -15.00 -23.20 -11.31
C ASP A 107 -16.16 -22.92 -10.34
N SER A 108 -16.14 -21.80 -9.62
CA SER A 108 -17.16 -21.47 -8.64
C SER A 108 -18.48 -21.10 -9.29
N LYS A 109 -19.54 -21.84 -8.93
CA LYS A 109 -20.92 -21.55 -9.34
C LYS A 109 -21.54 -20.36 -8.60
N HIS A 110 -20.84 -19.78 -7.63
CA HIS A 110 -21.35 -18.64 -6.87
C HIS A 110 -21.28 -17.35 -7.69
N ARG A 111 -22.41 -16.74 -7.92
CA ARG A 111 -22.57 -15.48 -8.66
C ARG A 111 -21.74 -14.29 -8.12
N THR A 112 -21.28 -14.40 -6.87
CA THR A 112 -20.43 -13.39 -6.20
C THR A 112 -18.94 -13.57 -6.50
N ASP A 113 -18.54 -14.74 -7.03
CA ASP A 113 -17.16 -15.06 -7.31
C ASP A 113 -16.82 -14.62 -8.72
N TRP A 114 -15.66 -14.04 -8.84
CA TRP A 114 -15.15 -13.51 -10.10
C TRP A 114 -13.63 -13.63 -10.08
N ALA A 115 -13.18 -14.82 -10.45
CA ALA A 115 -11.78 -15.22 -10.33
C ALA A 115 -10.86 -14.28 -11.12
N GLU A 116 -11.22 -13.98 -12.38
CA GLU A 116 -10.40 -13.15 -13.26
C GLU A 116 -10.21 -11.74 -12.67
N ARG A 117 -11.26 -11.15 -12.11
CA ARG A 117 -11.15 -9.84 -11.44
C ARG A 117 -10.27 -9.91 -10.20
N ASP A 118 -10.50 -10.91 -9.37
CA ASP A 118 -9.82 -11.02 -8.07
C ASP A 118 -8.35 -11.35 -8.28
N LEU A 119 -8.02 -12.17 -9.28
CA LEU A 119 -6.65 -12.45 -9.71
C LEU A 119 -5.96 -11.16 -10.23
N ALA A 120 -6.61 -10.45 -11.15
CA ALA A 120 -6.08 -9.19 -11.69
C ALA A 120 -5.83 -8.15 -10.59
N LEU A 121 -6.75 -8.02 -9.61
CA LEU A 121 -6.59 -7.14 -8.45
C LEU A 121 -5.35 -7.50 -7.61
N MET A 122 -5.19 -8.79 -7.30
CA MET A 122 -4.10 -9.26 -6.44
C MET A 122 -2.76 -9.14 -7.13
N LEU A 123 -2.67 -9.59 -8.40
CA LEU A 123 -1.44 -9.49 -9.16
C LEU A 123 -1.05 -8.04 -9.45
N THR A 124 -2.01 -7.15 -9.70
CA THR A 124 -1.69 -5.71 -9.80
C THR A 124 -1.12 -5.17 -8.47
N GLY A 125 -1.63 -5.62 -7.34
CA GLY A 125 -1.07 -5.27 -6.02
C GLY A 125 0.33 -5.83 -5.78
N LEU A 126 0.58 -7.07 -6.20
CA LEU A 126 1.84 -7.81 -6.00
C LEU A 126 2.93 -7.44 -7.01
N LEU A 127 2.58 -7.06 -8.25
CA LEU A 127 3.53 -6.85 -9.35
C LEU A 127 3.68 -5.39 -9.77
N ALA A 128 2.71 -4.52 -9.42
CA ALA A 128 2.80 -3.09 -9.67
C ALA A 128 2.81 -2.25 -8.38
N GLY A 129 2.60 -2.87 -7.23
CA GLY A 129 2.72 -2.23 -5.92
C GLY A 129 1.77 -1.06 -5.68
N LEU A 130 0.59 -1.06 -6.28
CA LEU A 130 -0.40 0.01 -6.13
C LEU A 130 -0.96 0.07 -4.71
N ARG A 131 -1.24 1.30 -4.22
CA ARG A 131 -1.98 1.49 -2.96
C ARG A 131 -3.46 1.15 -3.15
N ALA A 132 -4.16 0.86 -2.06
CA ALA A 132 -5.60 0.56 -2.10
C ALA A 132 -6.44 1.65 -2.82
N GLU A 133 -6.13 2.92 -2.58
CA GLU A 133 -6.80 4.03 -3.26
C GLU A 133 -6.41 4.13 -4.74
N GLU A 134 -5.18 3.78 -5.09
CA GLU A 134 -4.70 3.77 -6.46
C GLU A 134 -5.37 2.64 -7.26
N LEU A 135 -5.46 1.43 -6.68
CA LEU A 135 -6.22 0.31 -7.26
C LEU A 135 -7.70 0.66 -7.47
N GLN A 136 -8.31 1.32 -6.48
CA GLN A 136 -9.70 1.74 -6.56
C GLN A 136 -9.94 2.79 -7.65
N ARG A 137 -9.01 3.73 -7.82
CA ARG A 137 -9.15 4.87 -8.73
C ARG A 137 -8.64 4.62 -10.13
N ALA A 138 -7.91 3.53 -10.36
CA ALA A 138 -7.35 3.19 -11.66
C ALA A 138 -8.44 3.14 -12.74
N ASP A 139 -8.15 3.76 -13.87
CA ASP A 139 -8.94 3.72 -15.08
C ASP A 139 -8.28 2.80 -16.12
N VAL A 140 -9.04 2.27 -17.06
CA VAL A 140 -8.49 1.44 -18.15
C VAL A 140 -7.46 2.24 -18.95
N GLY A 141 -7.70 3.51 -19.20
CA GLY A 141 -6.78 4.38 -19.93
C GLY A 141 -5.52 4.79 -19.16
N ASP A 142 -5.39 4.41 -17.89
CA ASP A 142 -4.14 4.56 -17.14
C ASP A 142 -3.12 3.46 -17.54
N ILE A 143 -3.56 2.39 -18.21
CA ILE A 143 -2.68 1.36 -18.79
C ILE A 143 -2.39 1.75 -20.24
N ARG A 144 -1.12 1.87 -20.57
CA ARG A 144 -0.64 2.17 -21.92
C ARG A 144 0.37 1.14 -22.34
N THR A 145 0.15 0.57 -23.51
CA THR A 145 1.13 -0.29 -24.18
C THR A 145 2.14 0.59 -24.94
N THR A 146 3.37 0.17 -24.95
CA THR A 146 4.46 0.76 -25.73
C THR A 146 4.64 -0.01 -27.03
N ASP A 147 5.31 0.56 -28.00
CA ASP A 147 5.48 -0.04 -29.36
C ASP A 147 6.28 -1.35 -29.33
N ASP A 148 7.09 -1.57 -28.29
CA ASP A 148 7.85 -2.79 -28.04
C ASP A 148 7.05 -3.90 -27.33
N GLY A 149 5.75 -3.68 -27.09
CA GLY A 149 4.87 -4.65 -26.42
C GLY A 149 4.94 -4.60 -24.89
N ALA A 150 5.76 -3.75 -24.30
CA ALA A 150 5.75 -3.49 -22.86
C ALA A 150 4.50 -2.65 -22.48
N ALA A 151 4.16 -2.64 -21.20
CA ALA A 151 3.05 -1.85 -20.73
C ALA A 151 3.44 -1.04 -19.49
N VAL A 152 2.75 0.08 -19.29
CA VAL A 152 2.99 0.98 -18.15
C VAL A 152 1.65 1.35 -17.54
N ILE A 153 1.56 1.28 -16.21
CA ILE A 153 0.43 1.82 -15.44
C ILE A 153 0.79 3.24 -14.98
N HIS A 154 0.03 4.23 -15.43
CA HIS A 154 0.12 5.60 -14.96
C HIS A 154 -0.68 5.75 -13.66
N VAL A 155 -0.02 6.00 -12.56
CA VAL A 155 -0.62 6.07 -11.23
C VAL A 155 -0.71 7.50 -10.76
N LYS A 156 -1.93 7.97 -10.50
CA LYS A 156 -2.21 9.29 -9.92
C LYS A 156 -2.19 9.18 -8.39
N GLY A 157 -1.17 9.71 -7.77
CA GLY A 157 -0.97 9.69 -6.33
C GLY A 157 -1.62 10.86 -5.61
N LYS A 158 -1.42 10.90 -4.29
CA LYS A 158 -1.90 12.00 -3.44
C LYS A 158 -1.17 13.31 -3.78
N GLY A 159 -1.93 14.42 -3.82
CA GLY A 159 -1.36 15.75 -4.07
C GLY A 159 -0.98 16.01 -5.54
N GLY A 160 -1.61 15.32 -6.50
CA GLY A 160 -1.34 15.50 -7.93
C GLY A 160 -0.03 14.89 -8.42
N LYS A 161 0.67 14.14 -7.59
CA LYS A 161 1.90 13.46 -7.99
C LYS A 161 1.57 12.23 -8.83
N GLU A 162 2.25 12.11 -9.97
CA GLU A 162 2.09 10.99 -10.87
C GLU A 162 3.36 10.15 -10.91
N ARG A 163 3.22 8.86 -11.16
CA ARG A 163 4.31 7.94 -11.46
C ARG A 163 3.87 6.92 -12.50
N SER A 164 4.83 6.43 -13.24
CA SER A 164 4.65 5.33 -14.17
C SER A 164 5.28 4.08 -13.60
N VAL A 165 4.52 2.99 -13.58
CA VAL A 165 4.97 1.68 -13.12
C VAL A 165 4.99 0.75 -14.33
N PRO A 166 6.16 0.31 -14.81
CA PRO A 166 6.25 -0.71 -15.86
C PRO A 166 5.64 -2.02 -15.38
N ILE A 167 4.96 -2.71 -16.27
CA ILE A 167 4.41 -4.04 -16.06
C ILE A 167 4.76 -4.94 -17.24
N GLU A 168 4.99 -6.21 -16.95
CA GLU A 168 5.30 -7.22 -17.96
C GLU A 168 4.05 -7.75 -18.64
N ALA A 169 4.24 -8.42 -19.78
CA ALA A 169 3.18 -8.95 -20.62
C ALA A 169 2.25 -9.91 -19.86
N GLU A 170 2.77 -10.67 -18.91
CA GLU A 170 2.02 -11.62 -18.09
C GLU A 170 0.95 -10.92 -17.24
N LEU A 171 1.29 -9.80 -16.60
CA LEU A 171 0.30 -9.04 -15.83
C LEU A 171 -0.72 -8.36 -16.77
N LEU A 172 -0.24 -7.85 -17.90
CA LEU A 172 -1.12 -7.27 -18.91
C LEU A 172 -2.15 -8.29 -19.38
N SER A 173 -1.74 -9.52 -19.74
CA SER A 173 -2.63 -10.60 -20.17
C SER A 173 -3.69 -10.96 -19.14
N VAL A 174 -3.33 -10.99 -17.85
CA VAL A 174 -4.29 -11.21 -16.75
C VAL A 174 -5.33 -10.07 -16.66
N ILE A 175 -4.88 -8.83 -16.83
CA ILE A 175 -5.80 -7.67 -16.83
C ILE A 175 -6.73 -7.73 -18.04
N GLU A 176 -6.22 -8.09 -19.22
CA GLU A 176 -7.01 -8.23 -20.45
C GLU A 176 -8.03 -9.34 -20.33
N ALA A 177 -7.67 -10.52 -19.82
CA ALA A 177 -8.59 -11.62 -19.55
C ALA A 177 -9.71 -11.20 -18.57
N TYR A 178 -9.38 -10.40 -17.55
CA TYR A 178 -10.41 -9.82 -16.70
C TYR A 178 -11.33 -8.86 -17.44
N LEU A 179 -10.81 -8.02 -18.33
CA LEU A 179 -11.61 -7.08 -19.11
C LEU A 179 -12.55 -7.80 -20.08
N ASP A 180 -12.12 -8.91 -20.68
CA ASP A 180 -12.97 -9.77 -21.52
C ASP A 180 -14.08 -10.41 -20.69
N SER A 181 -13.75 -10.98 -19.54
CA SER A 181 -14.73 -11.52 -18.59
C SER A 181 -15.73 -10.45 -18.13
N ARG A 182 -15.26 -9.21 -17.95
CA ARG A 182 -16.11 -8.07 -17.61
C ARG A 182 -17.07 -7.71 -18.75
N ALA A 183 -16.60 -7.72 -20.00
CA ALA A 183 -17.45 -7.45 -21.17
C ALA A 183 -18.58 -8.47 -21.30
N ILE A 184 -18.31 -9.73 -21.02
CA ILE A 184 -19.32 -10.81 -21.00
C ILE A 184 -20.33 -10.59 -19.85
N ARG A 185 -19.84 -10.20 -18.68
CA ARG A 185 -20.68 -10.02 -17.48
C ARG A 185 -21.56 -8.75 -17.53
N PHE A 186 -21.09 -7.71 -18.19
CA PHE A 186 -21.77 -6.43 -18.36
C PHE A 186 -21.82 -6.03 -19.84
N PRO A 187 -22.63 -6.71 -20.65
CA PRO A 187 -22.75 -6.40 -22.07
C PRO A 187 -23.22 -4.96 -22.29
N GLY A 188 -22.61 -4.28 -23.26
CA GLY A 188 -22.96 -2.89 -23.61
C GLY A 188 -22.22 -1.80 -22.79
N THR A 189 -21.39 -2.15 -21.82
CA THR A 189 -20.59 -1.17 -21.08
C THR A 189 -19.27 -0.80 -21.76
N GLY A 190 -18.79 -1.64 -22.68
CA GLY A 190 -17.62 -1.37 -23.53
C GLY A 190 -18.00 -0.54 -24.78
N LYS A 191 -16.99 -0.10 -25.52
CA LYS A 191 -17.18 0.47 -26.87
C LYS A 191 -17.61 -0.64 -27.82
N ARG A 192 -18.54 -0.32 -28.72
CA ARG A 192 -18.80 -1.21 -29.85
C ARG A 192 -17.61 -1.16 -30.81
N THR A 193 -16.80 -2.20 -30.84
CA THR A 193 -15.74 -2.35 -31.82
C THR A 193 -16.06 -3.53 -32.74
N THR A 194 -15.82 -3.34 -34.03
CA THR A 194 -15.93 -4.39 -35.04
C THR A 194 -14.61 -5.11 -35.25
N ASN A 195 -13.54 -4.62 -34.63
CA ASN A 195 -12.20 -5.19 -34.75
C ASN A 195 -11.92 -6.18 -33.62
N THR A 196 -12.05 -7.46 -33.92
CA THR A 196 -11.75 -8.56 -32.97
C THR A 196 -10.25 -8.76 -32.70
N ALA A 197 -9.39 -8.12 -33.49
CA ALA A 197 -7.93 -8.17 -33.30
C ALA A 197 -7.42 -7.03 -32.38
N ALA A 198 -8.29 -6.13 -31.95
CA ALA A 198 -7.90 -5.02 -31.07
C ALA A 198 -7.72 -5.52 -29.61
N SER A 199 -6.68 -5.01 -28.92
CA SER A 199 -6.48 -5.29 -27.49
C SER A 199 -7.75 -5.02 -26.68
N PRO A 200 -8.11 -5.87 -25.70
CA PRO A 200 -9.21 -5.67 -24.78
C PRO A 200 -9.22 -4.28 -24.14
N LEU A 201 -8.05 -3.70 -23.87
CA LEU A 201 -7.94 -2.32 -23.34
C LEU A 201 -8.60 -1.28 -24.25
N SER A 202 -8.48 -1.44 -25.57
CA SER A 202 -9.02 -0.49 -26.55
C SER A 202 -10.55 -0.51 -26.65
N GLN A 203 -11.17 -1.58 -26.20
CA GLN A 203 -12.62 -1.76 -26.18
C GLN A 203 -13.31 -0.91 -25.09
N TRP A 204 -12.55 -0.33 -24.17
CA TRP A 204 -13.09 0.47 -23.07
C TRP A 204 -12.83 1.96 -23.28
N PRO A 205 -13.75 2.85 -22.85
CA PRO A 205 -13.44 4.25 -22.71
C PRO A 205 -12.28 4.45 -21.73
N ALA A 206 -11.36 5.37 -22.03
CA ALA A 206 -10.18 5.60 -21.19
C ALA A 206 -10.50 5.92 -19.71
N ARG A 207 -11.65 6.56 -19.45
CA ARG A 207 -12.11 6.87 -18.09
C ARG A 207 -12.98 5.77 -17.46
N SER A 208 -13.13 4.62 -18.11
CA SER A 208 -13.78 3.47 -17.47
C SER A 208 -12.95 3.01 -16.29
N ALA A 209 -13.62 2.73 -15.16
CA ALA A 209 -12.93 2.14 -14.01
C ALA A 209 -12.21 0.86 -14.43
N LEU A 210 -10.95 0.70 -14.05
CA LEU A 210 -10.23 -0.55 -14.31
C LEU A 210 -10.89 -1.70 -13.56
N PHE A 211 -11.09 -1.55 -12.26
CA PHE A 211 -11.73 -2.56 -11.42
C PHE A 211 -13.15 -2.17 -11.03
N VAL A 212 -14.08 -3.10 -11.19
CA VAL A 212 -15.50 -2.88 -10.87
C VAL A 212 -16.02 -3.88 -9.84
N GLY A 213 -17.08 -3.46 -9.16
CA GLY A 213 -17.87 -4.31 -8.28
C GLY A 213 -18.77 -5.29 -9.05
N ARG A 214 -19.60 -6.00 -8.31
CA ARG A 214 -20.62 -6.92 -8.89
C ARG A 214 -21.75 -6.19 -9.61
N ASP A 215 -21.87 -4.91 -9.39
CA ASP A 215 -22.83 -3.97 -9.98
C ASP A 215 -22.32 -3.33 -11.27
N GLY A 216 -21.08 -3.62 -11.67
CA GLY A 216 -20.43 -3.01 -12.83
C GLY A 216 -19.86 -1.61 -12.56
N GLU A 217 -20.15 -1.05 -11.39
CA GLU A 217 -19.63 0.25 -10.97
C GLU A 217 -18.21 0.14 -10.40
N ARG A 218 -17.49 1.27 -10.33
CA ARG A 218 -16.14 1.32 -9.76
C ARG A 218 -16.06 0.62 -8.42
N ILE A 219 -15.08 -0.26 -8.26
CA ILE A 219 -14.90 -1.02 -7.01
C ILE A 219 -14.75 -0.07 -5.81
N THR A 220 -15.48 -0.35 -4.74
CA THR A 220 -15.34 0.41 -3.49
C THR A 220 -14.17 -0.12 -2.66
N ARG A 221 -13.65 0.71 -1.76
CA ARG A 221 -12.61 0.29 -0.81
C ARG A 221 -13.06 -0.90 0.03
N GLY A 222 -14.33 -0.91 0.44
CA GLY A 222 -14.92 -2.00 1.23
C GLY A 222 -14.95 -3.31 0.43
N THR A 223 -15.39 -3.25 -0.83
CA THR A 223 -15.41 -4.42 -1.72
C THR A 223 -13.99 -4.93 -1.97
N LEU A 224 -13.03 -4.06 -2.30
CA LEU A 224 -11.62 -4.43 -2.49
C LEU A 224 -11.06 -5.16 -1.26
N GLN A 225 -11.22 -4.58 -0.07
CA GLN A 225 -10.76 -5.20 1.17
C GLN A 225 -11.46 -6.53 1.46
N SER A 226 -12.76 -6.62 1.21
CA SER A 226 -13.55 -7.83 1.44
C SER A 226 -13.09 -8.98 0.52
N ARG A 227 -12.81 -8.68 -0.76
CA ARG A 227 -12.34 -9.70 -1.72
C ARG A 227 -10.97 -10.24 -1.31
N ILE A 228 -10.02 -9.36 -1.03
CA ILE A 228 -8.68 -9.76 -0.58
C ILE A 228 -8.74 -10.51 0.76
N LYS A 229 -9.54 -10.04 1.72
CA LYS A 229 -9.72 -10.75 2.99
C LYS A 229 -10.29 -12.16 2.79
N ARG A 230 -11.25 -12.32 1.88
CA ARG A 230 -11.83 -13.64 1.57
C ARG A 230 -10.78 -14.58 0.99
N ALA A 231 -9.98 -14.12 0.04
CA ALA A 231 -8.92 -14.94 -0.54
C ALA A 231 -7.91 -15.40 0.51
N PHE A 232 -7.44 -14.50 1.38
CA PHE A 232 -6.57 -14.88 2.50
C PHE A 232 -7.23 -15.88 3.46
N LYS A 233 -8.51 -15.70 3.76
CA LYS A 233 -9.24 -16.64 4.64
C LYS A 233 -9.31 -18.04 4.04
N ARG A 234 -9.47 -18.16 2.74
CA ARG A 234 -9.53 -19.44 2.03
C ARG A 234 -8.15 -20.08 1.84
N ALA A 235 -7.13 -19.28 1.61
CA ALA A 235 -5.75 -19.74 1.49
C ALA A 235 -5.18 -20.34 2.79
N GLY A 236 -5.92 -20.25 3.89
CA GLY A 236 -5.59 -20.92 5.14
C GLY A 236 -4.87 -20.04 6.18
N PRO A 237 -4.58 -20.61 7.36
CA PRO A 237 -4.00 -19.86 8.48
C PRO A 237 -2.57 -19.36 8.16
N ASP A 238 -1.79 -20.12 7.41
CA ASP A 238 -0.39 -19.81 7.11
C ASP A 238 -0.25 -18.66 6.10
N ALA A 239 -1.30 -18.39 5.32
CA ALA A 239 -1.35 -17.28 4.37
C ALA A 239 -1.85 -15.96 4.98
N GLN A 240 -2.26 -15.94 6.26
CA GLN A 240 -2.88 -14.75 6.84
C GLN A 240 -1.92 -13.55 6.88
N PRO A 241 -2.35 -12.37 6.39
CA PRO A 241 -1.53 -11.17 6.45
C PRO A 241 -1.39 -10.69 7.90
N VAL A 242 -0.29 -10.04 8.19
CA VAL A 242 -0.12 -9.34 9.47
C VAL A 242 -1.29 -8.35 9.67
N PRO A 243 -1.88 -8.26 10.89
CA PRO A 243 -3.01 -7.38 11.16
C PRO A 243 -2.80 -5.95 10.61
N GLY A 244 -3.83 -5.45 9.91
CA GLY A 244 -3.80 -4.13 9.27
C GLY A 244 -3.04 -4.04 7.95
N ALA A 245 -2.53 -5.16 7.40
CA ALA A 245 -1.71 -5.19 6.19
C ALA A 245 -2.39 -5.81 4.97
N LEU A 246 -3.72 -5.95 4.91
CA LEU A 246 -4.41 -6.61 3.78
C LEU A 246 -3.88 -6.17 2.40
N VAL A 247 -4.40 -5.09 1.86
CA VAL A 247 -3.94 -4.55 0.55
C VAL A 247 -2.50 -4.03 0.64
N HIS A 248 -2.13 -3.44 1.78
CA HIS A 248 -0.75 -3.01 2.02
C HIS A 248 0.24 -4.16 2.07
N GLY A 249 -0.18 -5.36 2.50
CA GLY A 249 0.64 -6.57 2.46
C GLY A 249 1.11 -6.90 1.05
N LEU A 250 0.20 -6.85 0.05
CA LEU A 250 0.56 -7.07 -1.35
C LEU A 250 1.66 -6.10 -1.82
N ARG A 251 1.46 -4.81 -1.54
CA ARG A 251 2.46 -3.77 -1.87
C ARG A 251 3.77 -3.91 -1.09
N HIS A 252 3.71 -4.33 0.19
CA HIS A 252 4.91 -4.61 0.97
C HIS A 252 5.68 -5.78 0.38
N THR A 253 4.99 -6.82 -0.09
CA THR A 253 5.60 -7.96 -0.79
C THR A 253 6.29 -7.50 -2.06
N TYR A 254 5.61 -6.75 -2.95
CA TYR A 254 6.24 -6.14 -4.11
C TYR A 254 7.52 -5.38 -3.78
N ALA A 255 7.46 -4.51 -2.78
CA ALA A 255 8.61 -3.70 -2.39
C ALA A 255 9.77 -4.53 -1.82
N THR A 256 9.47 -5.60 -1.08
CA THR A 256 10.48 -6.47 -0.47
C THR A 256 11.13 -7.38 -1.51
N GLU A 257 10.34 -7.94 -2.43
CA GLU A 257 10.86 -8.76 -3.54
C GLU A 257 11.79 -7.94 -4.44
N LEU A 258 11.38 -6.71 -4.82
CA LEU A 258 12.24 -5.81 -5.59
C LEU A 258 13.52 -5.42 -4.83
N ALA A 259 13.42 -5.15 -3.54
CA ALA A 259 14.57 -4.83 -2.72
C ALA A 259 15.54 -6.02 -2.62
N GLY A 260 15.01 -7.26 -2.62
CA GLY A 260 15.79 -8.49 -2.67
C GLY A 260 16.45 -8.77 -4.02
N SER A 261 15.95 -8.15 -5.10
CA SER A 261 16.44 -8.32 -6.48
C SER A 261 17.46 -7.26 -6.90
N ASP A 262 18.22 -6.70 -5.98
CA ASP A 262 19.28 -5.69 -6.22
C ASP A 262 18.79 -4.37 -6.87
N VAL A 263 17.52 -4.07 -6.79
CA VAL A 263 16.97 -2.79 -7.27
C VAL A 263 17.39 -1.66 -6.33
N SER A 264 17.94 -0.57 -6.89
CA SER A 264 18.40 0.56 -6.09
C SER A 264 17.28 1.18 -5.24
N VAL A 265 17.61 1.68 -4.05
CA VAL A 265 16.67 2.40 -3.18
C VAL A 265 15.97 3.55 -3.93
N TYR A 266 16.68 4.22 -4.83
CA TYR A 266 16.16 5.31 -5.63
C TYR A 266 15.11 4.84 -6.64
N THR A 267 15.39 3.73 -7.34
CA THR A 267 14.43 3.09 -8.26
C THR A 267 13.19 2.61 -7.51
N LEU A 268 13.40 1.94 -6.37
CA LEU A 268 12.31 1.50 -5.51
C LEU A 268 11.44 2.68 -5.03
N MET A 269 12.08 3.79 -4.66
CA MET A 269 11.38 5.01 -4.26
C MET A 269 10.49 5.57 -5.38
N LYS A 270 11.01 5.59 -6.62
CA LYS A 270 10.26 6.02 -7.81
C LYS A 270 9.06 5.12 -8.08
N LEU A 271 9.28 3.81 -8.15
CA LEU A 271 8.22 2.82 -8.42
C LEU A 271 7.11 2.86 -7.38
N LEU A 272 7.47 3.00 -6.11
CA LEU A 272 6.51 3.09 -5.01
C LEU A 272 5.88 4.48 -4.84
N GLY A 273 6.45 5.53 -5.41
CA GLY A 273 6.01 6.91 -5.18
C GLY A 273 6.15 7.30 -3.70
N HIS A 274 7.33 7.02 -3.11
CA HIS A 274 7.68 7.48 -1.77
C HIS A 274 8.31 8.87 -1.85
N GLU A 275 7.89 9.76 -0.96
CA GLU A 275 8.45 11.11 -0.86
C GLU A 275 9.80 11.15 -0.15
N SER A 276 10.08 10.15 0.69
CA SER A 276 11.29 10.03 1.48
C SER A 276 12.03 8.74 1.18
N MET A 277 13.31 8.83 0.92
CA MET A 277 14.22 7.69 0.78
C MET A 277 14.19 6.78 2.02
N THR A 278 14.04 7.35 3.22
CA THR A 278 13.94 6.60 4.48
C THR A 278 12.80 5.57 4.46
N THR A 279 11.73 5.84 3.71
CA THR A 279 10.61 4.89 3.59
C THR A 279 10.98 3.68 2.74
N SER A 280 11.76 3.87 1.67
CA SER A 280 12.23 2.79 0.80
C SER A 280 13.40 2.02 1.39
N GLN A 281 14.29 2.67 2.13
CA GLN A 281 15.42 2.04 2.82
C GLN A 281 15.01 0.92 3.77
N ARG A 282 13.81 0.98 4.34
CA ARG A 282 13.31 -0.10 5.22
C ARG A 282 13.17 -1.44 4.50
N TYR A 283 12.83 -1.43 3.22
CA TYR A 283 12.70 -2.66 2.44
C TYR A 283 14.07 -3.24 2.11
N VAL A 284 15.01 -2.40 1.73
CA VAL A 284 16.39 -2.80 1.43
C VAL A 284 17.08 -3.33 2.67
N SER A 285 16.94 -2.66 3.81
CA SER A 285 17.49 -3.13 5.08
C SER A 285 16.86 -4.45 5.55
N ALA A 286 15.59 -4.69 5.22
CA ALA A 286 14.90 -5.94 5.57
C ALA A 286 15.29 -7.11 4.65
N ALA A 287 15.59 -6.83 3.39
CA ALA A 287 16.01 -7.84 2.43
C ALA A 287 17.43 -8.37 2.69
N GLY A 288 18.27 -7.62 3.44
CA GLY A 288 19.62 -8.04 3.83
C GLY A 288 20.60 -8.24 2.67
N ALA A 289 20.18 -7.93 1.44
CA ALA A 289 20.90 -8.25 0.21
C ALA A 289 22.03 -7.26 -0.10
N GLU A 290 21.93 -6.01 0.37
CA GLU A 290 22.81 -4.91 -0.08
C GLU A 290 24.29 -5.10 0.24
N THR A 291 24.62 -5.65 1.40
CA THR A 291 26.02 -5.69 1.85
C THR A 291 26.81 -6.85 1.28
N ARG A 292 26.17 -8.00 1.14
CA ARG A 292 26.86 -9.22 0.67
C ARG A 292 27.09 -9.20 -0.83
N SER A 293 26.07 -8.84 -1.62
CA SER A 293 26.18 -8.78 -3.09
C SER A 293 27.06 -7.61 -3.56
N ALA A 294 27.02 -6.47 -2.87
CA ALA A 294 27.88 -5.34 -3.16
C ALA A 294 29.34 -5.67 -2.92
N ALA A 295 29.66 -6.36 -1.82
CA ALA A 295 31.01 -6.82 -1.54
C ALA A 295 31.52 -7.80 -2.61
N ALA A 296 30.69 -8.76 -3.01
CA ALA A 296 31.04 -9.75 -4.03
C ALA A 296 31.25 -9.15 -5.42
N ARG A 297 30.65 -8.00 -5.73
CA ARG A 297 30.79 -7.26 -7.00
C ARG A 297 32.01 -6.34 -7.05
N ASN A 298 32.79 -6.23 -5.99
CA ASN A 298 34.00 -5.39 -6.01
C ASN A 298 35.00 -5.94 -7.01
N PRO A 299 35.31 -5.18 -8.10
CA PRO A 299 36.19 -5.68 -9.16
C PRO A 299 37.61 -5.96 -8.67
N ILE A 300 37.99 -5.47 -7.48
CA ILE A 300 39.31 -5.78 -6.88
C ILE A 300 39.45 -7.27 -6.54
N TYR A 301 38.34 -8.00 -6.27
CA TYR A 301 38.42 -9.46 -6.05
C TYR A 301 38.98 -10.19 -7.26
N ALA A 302 38.74 -9.73 -8.47
CA ALA A 302 39.30 -10.29 -9.70
C ALA A 302 40.82 -10.02 -9.85
N MET A 303 41.37 -9.09 -9.07
CA MET A 303 42.78 -8.72 -9.10
C MET A 303 43.58 -9.45 -8.01
N ILE A 304 42.91 -10.21 -7.14
CA ILE A 304 43.61 -11.03 -6.13
C ILE A 304 44.33 -12.16 -6.88
N PRO A 305 45.67 -12.25 -6.79
CA PRO A 305 46.38 -13.38 -7.39
C PRO A 305 45.86 -14.67 -6.75
N THR A 306 45.21 -15.51 -7.52
CA THR A 306 44.91 -16.88 -7.12
C THR A 306 46.25 -17.55 -7.00
N GLY A 307 46.65 -17.87 -5.76
CA GLY A 307 47.93 -18.50 -5.46
C GLY A 307 48.19 -19.67 -6.38
N GLY A 308 49.26 -19.55 -7.15
CA GLY A 308 49.66 -20.59 -8.09
C GLY A 308 49.80 -21.91 -7.38
N GLU A 309 49.41 -22.97 -8.07
CA GLU A 309 49.76 -24.33 -7.74
C GLU A 309 51.25 -24.38 -7.41
N ALA A 310 51.56 -24.86 -6.20
CA ALA A 310 52.92 -25.17 -5.84
C ALA A 310 53.42 -26.22 -6.83
N PRO A 311 54.62 -26.07 -7.41
CA PRO A 311 55.16 -27.10 -8.29
C PRO A 311 55.32 -28.40 -7.48
N ALA A 312 54.67 -29.44 -7.99
CA ALA A 312 54.88 -30.81 -7.50
C ALA A 312 56.40 -31.19 -7.70
N ASN A 313 57.04 -31.44 -6.61
CA ASN A 313 58.37 -32.16 -6.62
C ASN A 313 58.10 -33.64 -6.66
#